data_04de8adb14b30f5f6bf4792713848221
#
_entry.id   04de8adb14b30f5f6bf4792713848221
#
_cell.length_a   1.000
_cell.length_b   1.000
_cell.length_c   1.000
_cell.angle_alpha   90.00
_cell.angle_beta   90.00
_cell.angle_gamma   90.00
#
_symmetry.space_group_name_H-M   'P 1'
#
loop_
_entity.id
_entity.type
_entity.pdbx_description
1 polymer ?
#
loop_
_entity_poly.entity_id
_entity_poly.type
_entity_poly.pdbx_seq_one_letter_code
_entity_poly.pdbx_strand_id
1 'polypeptide(L)'
;MTNPDPESTLSRRAFCAAAGASAVAVVAGTLSNGVLGAPLQAAAATGALLRAPKAYPIGIEMYSVRREMVRDLPATLSALSKMGYQAVEFFAPYLGWTIPFSKEVRTQLDDLGLRCYSTHNPSSALMGGETMAKAIEINQVLGARHIIMASPPPNTATVEDWTRVSGQLAAASEQLKPHGLLAGFHNHKIEWLPLAGGQRIMDILAANTPPEFVLQFDVGTCLEAGADPIAWIKAHPGRIRSVHLKDWAPGPEAQEKGYRVLFSEGVAPWKQILDAVESVGGVEFYLMEQEGSRFSELETAQRCLATWRKMRGTA
;
A
#
# COMPACT_ATOMS: atom_id res chain seq x y z
N MET A 1 21.49 2.54 46.90
CA MET A 1 20.40 3.41 47.30
C MET A 1 19.29 3.28 46.26
N THR A 2 18.22 2.79 46.72
CA THR A 2 17.08 2.21 46.03
C THR A 2 16.19 3.27 45.35
N ASN A 3 15.81 2.99 44.16
CA ASN A 3 14.78 3.70 43.41
C ASN A 3 13.40 3.07 43.73
N PRO A 4 12.34 3.80 43.91
CA PRO A 4 11.01 3.22 43.84
C PRO A 4 10.26 3.66 42.59
N ASP A 5 9.63 2.68 41.93
CA ASP A 5 8.55 2.78 40.95
C ASP A 5 7.36 3.59 41.48
N PRO A 6 6.59 4.19 40.58
CA PRO A 6 5.16 4.32 40.83
C PRO A 6 4.34 3.64 39.73
N GLU A 7 3.68 2.55 40.10
CA GLU A 7 2.48 2.07 39.45
C GLU A 7 1.38 3.15 39.48
N SER A 8 0.79 3.45 38.34
CA SER A 8 -0.51 4.12 38.28
C SER A 8 -1.50 3.27 37.51
N THR A 9 -2.31 2.60 38.27
CA THR A 9 -3.54 1.93 37.87
C THR A 9 -4.50 2.91 37.21
N LEU A 10 -4.87 2.70 35.98
CA LEU A 10 -6.05 3.29 35.36
C LEU A 10 -7.15 2.23 35.23
N SER A 11 -8.21 2.51 35.98
CA SER A 11 -9.43 1.75 36.22
C SER A 11 -10.20 1.51 34.93
N ARG A 12 -10.54 0.23 34.71
CA ARG A 12 -11.61 -0.18 33.79
C ARG A 12 -12.98 0.14 34.47
N ARG A 13 -13.69 1.12 33.94
CA ARG A 13 -15.18 1.18 34.01
C ARG A 13 -15.70 2.42 33.26
N ALA A 14 -16.70 2.13 32.44
CA ALA A 14 -17.68 3.01 31.80
C ALA A 14 -17.51 3.20 30.31
N PHE A 15 -18.09 2.29 29.54
CA PHE A 15 -18.92 2.67 28.38
C PHE A 15 -19.78 1.46 27.97
N CYS A 16 -20.94 1.33 28.61
CA CYS A 16 -22.09 0.56 28.09
C CYS A 16 -23.28 1.50 28.04
N ALA A 17 -23.95 1.52 26.90
CA ALA A 17 -25.34 1.88 26.67
C ALA A 17 -25.54 2.99 25.62
N ALA A 18 -25.89 2.57 24.40
CA ALA A 18 -27.02 3.12 23.64
C ALA A 18 -27.26 2.23 22.41
N ALA A 19 -28.12 1.23 22.57
CA ALA A 19 -28.75 0.52 21.47
C ALA A 19 -30.03 1.30 21.09
N GLY A 20 -30.11 1.78 19.87
CA GLY A 20 -31.29 2.38 19.27
C GLY A 20 -31.83 1.52 18.14
N ALA A 21 -32.95 0.88 18.35
CA ALA A 21 -33.69 0.09 17.37
C ALA A 21 -34.32 0.99 16.31
N SER A 22 -34.22 0.62 15.04
CA SER A 22 -35.02 1.19 13.97
C SER A 22 -35.89 0.10 13.35
N ALA A 23 -37.20 0.35 13.39
CA ALA A 23 -38.24 -0.54 12.95
C ALA A 23 -38.38 -0.55 11.43
N VAL A 24 -38.61 -1.74 10.88
CA VAL A 24 -39.01 -1.98 9.49
C VAL A 24 -40.54 -1.86 9.41
N ALA A 25 -41.04 -0.95 8.57
CA ALA A 25 -42.44 -0.87 8.22
C ALA A 25 -42.71 -1.67 6.93
N VAL A 26 -43.48 -2.75 7.07
CA VAL A 26 -44.05 -3.51 5.94
C VAL A 26 -45.41 -2.88 5.58
N VAL A 27 -45.55 -2.42 4.34
CA VAL A 27 -46.84 -2.00 3.78
C VAL A 27 -47.34 -3.11 2.87
N ALA A 28 -48.42 -3.76 3.25
CA ALA A 28 -49.18 -4.66 2.41
C ALA A 28 -50.26 -3.86 1.67
N GLY A 29 -50.25 -3.91 0.36
CA GLY A 29 -51.27 -3.31 -0.52
C GLY A 29 -51.98 -4.40 -1.30
N THR A 30 -53.29 -4.40 -1.22
CA THR A 30 -54.27 -5.35 -1.77
C THR A 30 -54.47 -5.24 -3.28
N LEU A 31 -54.71 -6.38 -3.91
CA LEU A 31 -55.08 -6.57 -5.33
C LEU A 31 -56.50 -6.07 -5.63
N SER A 32 -56.68 -5.42 -6.76
CA SER A 32 -57.97 -5.37 -7.45
C SER A 32 -57.75 -5.53 -8.96
N ASN A 33 -58.59 -6.40 -9.56
CA ASN A 33 -58.63 -6.81 -10.96
C ASN A 33 -59.16 -5.71 -11.89
N GLY A 34 -58.64 -5.68 -13.12
CA GLY A 34 -59.42 -5.13 -14.22
C GLY A 34 -58.67 -4.70 -15.48
N VAL A 35 -58.96 -5.43 -16.57
CA VAL A 35 -59.03 -5.02 -17.98
C VAL A 35 -57.76 -5.04 -18.86
N LEU A 36 -57.89 -5.85 -19.91
CA LEU A 36 -57.08 -6.08 -21.10
C LEU A 36 -56.67 -4.81 -21.85
N GLY A 37 -55.38 -4.68 -22.15
CA GLY A 37 -54.82 -3.69 -23.08
C GLY A 37 -53.47 -4.17 -23.63
N ALA A 38 -53.25 -4.06 -24.92
CA ALA A 38 -52.22 -4.57 -25.81
C ALA A 38 -50.77 -4.46 -25.31
N PRO A 39 -49.84 -5.27 -25.87
CA PRO A 39 -48.45 -5.32 -25.39
C PRO A 39 -47.68 -4.09 -25.91
N LEU A 40 -47.36 -3.19 -25.00
CA LEU A 40 -46.29 -2.22 -25.17
C LEU A 40 -44.98 -2.99 -25.00
N GLN A 41 -44.18 -3.11 -26.05
CA GLN A 41 -42.79 -3.53 -25.97
C GLN A 41 -42.05 -2.58 -25.01
N ALA A 42 -41.84 -3.06 -23.79
CA ALA A 42 -40.95 -2.40 -22.86
C ALA A 42 -39.54 -2.60 -23.40
N ALA A 43 -38.97 -1.55 -23.99
CA ALA A 43 -37.53 -1.47 -24.19
C ALA A 43 -36.86 -1.63 -22.81
N ALA A 44 -36.21 -2.76 -22.63
CA ALA A 44 -35.39 -3.01 -21.48
C ALA A 44 -34.23 -1.98 -21.50
N ALA A 45 -34.44 -0.85 -20.85
CA ALA A 45 -33.36 0.03 -20.47
C ALA A 45 -32.51 -0.77 -19.46
N THR A 46 -31.46 -1.40 -19.96
CA THR A 46 -30.37 -1.91 -19.15
C THR A 46 -29.74 -0.70 -18.48
N GLY A 47 -30.32 -0.28 -17.36
CA GLY A 47 -29.70 0.64 -16.44
C GLY A 47 -28.40 -0.02 -15.96
N ALA A 48 -27.29 0.36 -16.56
CA ALA A 48 -26.00 0.11 -15.97
C ALA A 48 -26.05 0.74 -14.58
N LEU A 49 -26.23 -0.09 -13.56
CA LEU A 49 -26.03 0.31 -12.18
C LEU A 49 -24.63 0.92 -12.14
N LEU A 50 -24.54 2.23 -12.06
CA LEU A 50 -23.29 2.94 -11.81
C LEU A 50 -22.77 2.39 -10.48
N ARG A 51 -21.88 1.41 -10.58
CA ARG A 51 -21.20 0.85 -9.42
C ARG A 51 -20.45 2.00 -8.76
N ALA A 52 -20.78 2.31 -7.51
CA ALA A 52 -20.06 3.32 -6.76
C ALA A 52 -18.55 3.08 -6.94
N PRO A 53 -17.76 4.13 -7.18
CA PRO A 53 -16.33 3.96 -7.36
C PRO A 53 -15.76 3.19 -6.16
N LYS A 54 -14.94 2.16 -6.43
CA LYS A 54 -14.32 1.35 -5.39
C LYS A 54 -13.43 2.27 -4.55
N ALA A 55 -13.72 2.38 -3.26
CA ALA A 55 -12.86 3.08 -2.34
C ALA A 55 -11.65 2.20 -2.02
N TYR A 56 -10.45 2.69 -2.31
CA TYR A 56 -9.21 2.03 -1.98
C TYR A 56 -8.62 2.65 -0.72
N PRO A 57 -8.13 1.83 0.24
CA PRO A 57 -7.44 2.38 1.41
C PRO A 57 -6.23 3.20 1.01
N ILE A 58 -6.02 4.32 1.71
CA ILE A 58 -4.82 5.14 1.62
C ILE A 58 -3.96 4.94 2.86
N GLY A 59 -2.75 4.48 2.66
CA GLY A 59 -1.72 4.33 3.68
C GLY A 59 -0.54 5.25 3.44
N ILE A 60 0.46 5.09 4.28
CA ILE A 60 1.75 5.77 4.17
C ILE A 60 2.88 4.77 4.40
N GLU A 61 3.91 4.83 3.57
CA GLU A 61 5.17 4.16 3.81
C GLU A 61 5.92 4.91 4.92
N MET A 62 6.31 4.19 6.00
CA MET A 62 6.85 4.78 7.23
C MET A 62 8.23 5.42 7.06
N TYR A 63 8.91 5.15 5.95
CA TYR A 63 10.12 5.87 5.57
C TYR A 63 9.87 7.36 5.37
N SER A 64 8.66 7.74 4.96
CA SER A 64 8.22 9.13 4.81
C SER A 64 8.25 9.91 6.14
N VAL A 65 8.08 9.21 7.24
CA VAL A 65 8.08 9.75 8.61
C VAL A 65 9.12 9.06 9.51
N ARG A 66 10.23 8.61 8.91
CA ARG A 66 11.24 7.77 9.56
C ARG A 66 11.89 8.39 10.80
N ARG A 67 12.10 9.71 10.81
CA ARG A 67 12.67 10.41 11.97
C ARG A 67 11.67 10.49 13.12
N GLU A 68 10.41 10.76 12.79
CA GLU A 68 9.32 10.76 13.76
C GLU A 68 9.08 9.34 14.30
N MET A 69 9.08 8.32 13.43
CA MET A 69 8.95 6.91 13.81
C MET A 69 10.04 6.47 14.79
N VAL A 70 11.31 6.83 14.51
CA VAL A 70 12.43 6.50 15.40
C VAL A 70 12.36 7.26 16.72
N ARG A 71 11.87 8.50 16.71
CA ARG A 71 11.73 9.34 17.91
C ARG A 71 10.63 8.83 18.83
N ASP A 72 9.46 8.51 18.27
CA ASP A 72 8.28 8.06 19.03
C ASP A 72 7.28 7.39 18.07
N LEU A 73 7.40 6.07 17.94
CA LEU A 73 6.50 5.28 17.09
C LEU A 73 5.02 5.42 17.51
N PRO A 74 4.65 5.28 18.80
CA PRO A 74 3.27 5.46 19.25
C PRO A 74 2.67 6.81 18.88
N ALA A 75 3.38 7.90 19.14
CA ALA A 75 2.92 9.24 18.79
C ALA A 75 2.79 9.44 17.28
N THR A 76 3.72 8.88 16.50
CA THR A 76 3.70 8.95 15.04
C THR A 76 2.48 8.22 14.47
N LEU A 77 2.19 6.99 14.91
CA LEU A 77 1.00 6.24 14.48
C LEU A 77 -0.29 6.98 14.85
N SER A 78 -0.35 7.55 16.08
CA SER A 78 -1.50 8.35 16.51
C SER A 78 -1.70 9.59 15.63
N ALA A 79 -0.61 10.29 15.26
CA ALA A 79 -0.68 11.45 14.37
C ALA A 79 -1.20 11.06 12.98
N LEU A 80 -0.69 9.97 12.38
CA LEU A 80 -1.12 9.49 11.06
C LEU A 80 -2.59 9.07 11.06
N SER A 81 -3.05 8.35 12.10
CA SER A 81 -4.46 8.00 12.27
C SER A 81 -5.35 9.24 12.37
N LYS A 82 -4.96 10.23 13.18
CA LYS A 82 -5.71 11.51 13.31
C LYS A 82 -5.77 12.30 12.01
N MET A 83 -4.74 12.25 11.17
CA MET A 83 -4.77 12.83 9.82
C MET A 83 -5.78 12.10 8.93
N GLY A 84 -6.03 10.80 9.21
CA GLY A 84 -6.96 9.93 8.50
C GLY A 84 -6.30 9.04 7.46
N TYR A 85 -5.03 8.71 7.62
CA TYR A 85 -4.44 7.54 6.99
C TYR A 85 -5.13 6.28 7.52
N GLN A 86 -5.28 5.28 6.67
CA GLN A 86 -5.97 4.03 6.97
C GLN A 86 -5.01 2.85 7.12
N ALA A 87 -3.77 3.03 6.64
CA ALA A 87 -2.76 2.00 6.70
C ALA A 87 -1.35 2.58 6.84
N VAL A 88 -0.43 1.73 7.27
CA VAL A 88 1.01 1.98 7.29
C VAL A 88 1.74 0.82 6.63
N GLU A 89 2.88 1.11 6.01
CA GLU A 89 3.83 0.12 5.56
C GLU A 89 5.14 0.31 6.33
N PHE A 90 5.56 -0.71 7.09
CA PHE A 90 6.82 -0.66 7.80
C PHE A 90 7.99 -1.07 6.88
N PHE A 91 9.16 -0.47 7.10
CA PHE A 91 10.39 -0.78 6.34
C PHE A 91 11.41 -1.55 7.20
N ALA A 92 12.51 -1.98 6.60
CA ALA A 92 13.47 -2.96 7.14
C ALA A 92 13.76 -2.94 8.66
N PRO A 93 13.87 -1.81 9.40
CA PRO A 93 14.11 -1.83 10.85
C PRO A 93 13.09 -2.64 11.66
N TYR A 94 11.86 -2.83 11.17
CA TYR A 94 10.85 -3.63 11.85
C TYR A 94 11.28 -5.11 12.03
N LEU A 95 12.10 -5.65 11.15
CA LEU A 95 12.65 -7.01 11.28
C LEU A 95 13.53 -7.19 12.52
N GLY A 96 14.02 -6.10 13.11
CA GLY A 96 14.71 -6.10 14.40
C GLY A 96 13.79 -6.28 15.60
N TRP A 97 12.48 -6.12 15.44
CA TRP A 97 11.53 -6.21 16.55
C TRP A 97 11.45 -7.62 17.13
N THR A 98 11.14 -7.67 18.43
CA THR A 98 10.75 -8.92 19.08
C THR A 98 9.28 -9.22 18.80
N ILE A 99 8.88 -10.48 18.93
CA ILE A 99 7.46 -10.85 18.76
C ILE A 99 6.54 -10.17 19.80
N PRO A 100 6.91 -10.07 21.08
CA PRO A 100 6.13 -9.27 22.05
C PRO A 100 5.94 -7.82 21.58
N PHE A 101 7.00 -7.14 21.18
CA PHE A 101 6.90 -5.76 20.70
C PHE A 101 6.04 -5.64 19.41
N SER A 102 6.17 -6.58 18.48
CA SER A 102 5.31 -6.61 17.28
C SER A 102 3.83 -6.77 17.65
N LYS A 103 3.49 -7.52 18.70
CA LYS A 103 2.12 -7.64 19.23
C LYS A 103 1.63 -6.33 19.86
N GLU A 104 2.48 -5.62 20.58
CA GLU A 104 2.16 -4.27 21.10
C GLU A 104 1.86 -3.29 19.98
N VAL A 105 2.73 -3.26 18.93
CA VAL A 105 2.49 -2.43 17.74
C VAL A 105 1.18 -2.83 17.04
N ARG A 106 0.90 -4.13 16.91
CA ARG A 106 -0.38 -4.59 16.32
C ARG A 106 -1.58 -4.11 17.11
N THR A 107 -1.55 -4.23 18.45
CA THR A 107 -2.62 -3.72 19.30
C THR A 107 -2.82 -2.23 19.10
N GLN A 108 -1.74 -1.46 19.04
CA GLN A 108 -1.81 -0.03 18.79
C GLN A 108 -2.40 0.30 17.40
N LEU A 109 -2.03 -0.44 16.36
CA LEU A 109 -2.63 -0.27 15.04
C LEU A 109 -4.15 -0.52 15.08
N ASP A 110 -4.59 -1.59 15.75
CA ASP A 110 -6.00 -1.92 15.88
C ASP A 110 -6.77 -0.85 16.67
N ASP A 111 -6.23 -0.35 17.78
CA ASP A 111 -6.82 0.72 18.59
C ASP A 111 -6.96 2.04 17.81
N LEU A 112 -6.03 2.31 16.90
CA LEU A 112 -6.02 3.50 16.05
C LEU A 112 -6.80 3.32 14.73
N GLY A 113 -7.35 2.13 14.46
CA GLY A 113 -8.01 1.82 13.20
C GLY A 113 -7.08 1.76 11.99
N LEU A 114 -5.77 1.64 12.22
CA LEU A 114 -4.76 1.49 11.17
C LEU A 114 -4.59 0.01 10.79
N ARG A 115 -4.19 -0.22 9.53
CA ARG A 115 -3.82 -1.56 9.03
C ARG A 115 -2.38 -1.55 8.54
N CYS A 116 -1.73 -2.71 8.60
CA CYS A 116 -0.48 -2.97 7.90
C CYS A 116 -0.80 -4.00 6.80
N TYR A 117 -0.74 -3.60 5.54
CA TYR A 117 -1.02 -4.51 4.42
C TYR A 117 0.24 -5.11 3.84
N SER A 118 1.34 -4.39 3.90
CA SER A 118 2.64 -4.74 3.34
C SER A 118 3.77 -4.23 4.21
N THR A 119 4.96 -4.79 3.99
CA THR A 119 6.21 -4.35 4.63
C THR A 119 7.35 -4.35 3.61
N HIS A 120 8.25 -3.37 3.70
CA HIS A 120 9.49 -3.30 2.92
C HIS A 120 10.62 -4.07 3.60
N ASN A 121 11.30 -4.90 2.84
CA ASN A 121 12.24 -5.89 3.36
C ASN A 121 13.56 -5.90 2.59
N PRO A 122 14.66 -6.28 3.25
CA PRO A 122 15.87 -6.68 2.56
C PRO A 122 15.64 -8.01 1.82
N SER A 123 16.48 -8.31 0.84
CA SER A 123 16.42 -9.56 0.07
C SER A 123 16.43 -10.81 0.95
N SER A 124 17.15 -10.80 2.07
CA SER A 124 17.25 -11.94 3.01
C SER A 124 15.89 -12.38 3.58
N ALA A 125 14.89 -11.50 3.60
CA ALA A 125 13.54 -11.84 4.05
C ALA A 125 12.77 -12.74 3.07
N LEU A 126 13.25 -12.86 1.82
CA LEU A 126 12.64 -13.69 0.77
C LEU A 126 13.62 -14.73 0.19
N MET A 127 14.83 -14.86 0.73
CA MET A 127 15.84 -15.80 0.26
C MET A 127 15.96 -17.07 1.13
N GLY A 128 14.94 -17.34 1.95
CA GLY A 128 14.91 -18.51 2.83
C GLY A 128 15.64 -18.29 4.17
N GLY A 129 15.75 -19.37 4.96
CA GLY A 129 16.45 -19.37 6.24
C GLY A 129 15.74 -18.63 7.37
N GLU A 130 16.49 -18.32 8.43
CA GLU A 130 15.96 -17.74 9.67
C GLU A 130 15.33 -16.35 9.46
N THR A 131 15.90 -15.52 8.57
CA THR A 131 15.36 -14.18 8.28
C THR A 131 14.00 -14.26 7.64
N MET A 132 13.78 -15.18 6.70
CA MET A 132 12.47 -15.40 6.10
C MET A 132 11.47 -15.94 7.12
N ALA A 133 11.85 -16.91 7.95
CA ALA A 133 10.98 -17.44 9.00
C ALA A 133 10.55 -16.32 9.98
N LYS A 134 11.48 -15.47 10.39
CA LYS A 134 11.18 -14.29 11.22
C LYS A 134 10.27 -13.29 10.50
N ALA A 135 10.51 -13.02 9.22
CA ALA A 135 9.67 -12.14 8.43
C ALA A 135 8.22 -12.66 8.34
N ILE A 136 8.04 -13.97 8.13
CA ILE A 136 6.73 -14.62 8.14
C ILE A 136 6.03 -14.38 9.48
N GLU A 137 6.68 -14.71 10.60
CA GLU A 137 6.10 -14.59 11.94
C GLU A 137 5.69 -13.14 12.26
N ILE A 138 6.59 -12.17 12.05
CA ILE A 138 6.29 -10.77 12.35
C ILE A 138 5.16 -10.25 11.44
N ASN A 139 5.17 -10.56 10.14
CA ASN A 139 4.12 -10.10 9.23
C ASN A 139 2.75 -10.69 9.58
N GLN A 140 2.69 -11.96 10.00
CA GLN A 140 1.45 -12.55 10.51
C GLN A 140 0.95 -11.83 11.77
N VAL A 141 1.84 -11.47 12.70
CA VAL A 141 1.48 -10.70 13.90
C VAL A 141 0.96 -9.32 13.52
N LEU A 142 1.63 -8.60 12.63
CA LEU A 142 1.22 -7.27 12.16
C LEU A 142 -0.05 -7.30 11.31
N GLY A 143 -0.42 -8.47 10.76
CA GLY A 143 -1.53 -8.63 9.84
C GLY A 143 -1.20 -8.21 8.41
N ALA A 144 0.07 -8.04 8.08
CA ALA A 144 0.53 -7.76 6.73
C ALA A 144 0.43 -9.03 5.87
N ARG A 145 -0.02 -8.84 4.62
CA ARG A 145 -0.13 -9.94 3.65
C ARG A 145 0.98 -9.92 2.61
N HIS A 146 1.61 -8.78 2.37
CA HIS A 146 2.65 -8.65 1.35
C HIS A 146 4.01 -8.42 2.01
N ILE A 147 4.96 -9.34 1.76
CA ILE A 147 6.37 -9.18 2.11
C ILE A 147 7.08 -8.71 0.85
N ILE A 148 7.39 -7.42 0.80
CA ILE A 148 7.92 -6.76 -0.38
C ILE A 148 9.44 -6.60 -0.26
N MET A 149 10.21 -7.12 -1.21
CA MET A 149 11.62 -6.82 -1.33
C MET A 149 11.79 -5.39 -1.87
N ALA A 150 12.36 -4.51 -1.05
CA ALA A 150 12.69 -3.14 -1.43
C ALA A 150 14.23 -2.92 -1.53
N SER A 151 15.02 -3.92 -1.16
CA SER A 151 16.48 -3.88 -1.31
C SER A 151 16.92 -5.20 -1.95
N PRO A 152 17.33 -5.15 -3.22
CA PRO A 152 17.76 -6.35 -3.95
C PRO A 152 19.03 -6.97 -3.37
N PRO A 153 19.33 -8.24 -3.71
CA PRO A 153 20.59 -8.85 -3.32
C PRO A 153 21.79 -8.07 -3.89
N PRO A 154 22.92 -8.00 -3.18
CA PRO A 154 24.12 -7.39 -3.69
C PRO A 154 24.65 -8.16 -4.94
N ASN A 155 25.42 -7.48 -5.77
CA ASN A 155 26.09 -8.06 -6.96
C ASN A 155 25.12 -8.64 -8.00
N THR A 156 23.97 -8.00 -8.20
CA THR A 156 22.99 -8.32 -9.25
C THR A 156 23.08 -7.28 -10.37
N ALA A 157 23.94 -7.54 -11.38
CA ALA A 157 24.24 -6.59 -12.43
C ALA A 157 23.85 -7.06 -13.84
N THR A 158 23.52 -8.36 -14.02
CA THR A 158 23.27 -8.95 -15.33
C THR A 158 21.83 -9.49 -15.46
N VAL A 159 21.44 -9.79 -16.69
CA VAL A 159 20.15 -10.45 -17.00
C VAL A 159 20.09 -11.82 -16.32
N GLU A 160 21.20 -12.56 -16.33
CA GLU A 160 21.30 -13.88 -15.69
C GLU A 160 21.14 -13.80 -14.18
N ASP A 161 21.72 -12.77 -13.54
CA ASP A 161 21.54 -12.54 -12.09
C ASP A 161 20.07 -12.29 -11.76
N TRP A 162 19.41 -11.42 -12.50
CA TRP A 162 18.01 -11.10 -12.25
C TRP A 162 17.04 -12.22 -12.62
N THR A 163 17.39 -13.04 -13.63
CA THR A 163 16.63 -14.27 -13.93
C THR A 163 16.74 -15.26 -12.76
N ARG A 164 17.93 -15.42 -12.19
CA ARG A 164 18.16 -16.25 -11.00
C ARG A 164 17.41 -15.70 -9.78
N VAL A 165 17.48 -14.38 -9.52
CA VAL A 165 16.74 -13.72 -8.43
C VAL A 165 15.24 -13.92 -8.60
N SER A 166 14.72 -13.75 -9.82
CA SER A 166 13.29 -13.98 -10.11
C SER A 166 12.87 -15.42 -9.80
N GLY A 167 13.71 -16.41 -10.10
CA GLY A 167 13.46 -17.81 -9.73
C GLY A 167 13.44 -18.03 -8.22
N GLN A 168 14.32 -17.35 -7.47
CA GLN A 168 14.31 -17.38 -6.01
C GLN A 168 13.04 -16.72 -5.43
N LEU A 169 12.59 -15.61 -6.02
CA LEU A 169 11.35 -14.93 -5.63
C LEU A 169 10.10 -15.77 -5.95
N ALA A 170 10.11 -16.50 -7.07
CA ALA A 170 9.07 -17.47 -7.39
C ALA A 170 9.01 -18.59 -6.34
N ALA A 171 10.17 -19.14 -5.96
CA ALA A 171 10.25 -20.13 -4.89
C ALA A 171 9.79 -19.57 -3.53
N ALA A 172 10.13 -18.31 -3.22
CA ALA A 172 9.63 -17.63 -2.02
C ALA A 172 8.10 -17.49 -2.03
N SER A 173 7.50 -17.19 -3.19
CA SER A 173 6.05 -17.11 -3.32
C SER A 173 5.37 -18.42 -2.92
N GLU A 174 5.91 -19.56 -3.37
CA GLU A 174 5.39 -20.88 -2.99
C GLU A 174 5.58 -21.18 -1.50
N GLN A 175 6.71 -20.76 -0.89
CA GLN A 175 6.95 -20.92 0.55
C GLN A 175 6.03 -20.06 1.40
N LEU A 176 5.66 -18.86 0.94
CA LEU A 176 4.78 -17.93 1.66
C LEU A 176 3.30 -18.31 1.57
N LYS A 177 2.89 -18.98 0.52
CA LYS A 177 1.50 -19.35 0.22
C LYS A 177 0.80 -20.10 1.36
N PRO A 178 1.39 -21.14 2.02
CA PRO A 178 0.76 -21.81 3.16
C PRO A 178 0.52 -20.90 4.36
N HIS A 179 1.25 -19.77 4.45
CA HIS A 179 1.13 -18.77 5.51
C HIS A 179 0.10 -17.68 5.19
N GLY A 180 -0.53 -17.72 4.00
CA GLY A 180 -1.45 -16.68 3.54
C GLY A 180 -0.75 -15.38 3.14
N LEU A 181 0.56 -15.44 2.88
CA LEU A 181 1.41 -14.28 2.55
C LEU A 181 1.77 -14.31 1.06
N LEU A 182 2.08 -13.13 0.52
CA LEU A 182 2.52 -12.93 -0.85
C LEU A 182 3.93 -12.31 -0.85
N ALA A 183 4.80 -12.84 -1.71
CA ALA A 183 6.05 -12.20 -2.03
C ALA A 183 5.84 -11.07 -3.03
N GLY A 184 6.68 -10.03 -2.96
CA GLY A 184 6.63 -8.95 -3.93
C GLY A 184 7.97 -8.24 -4.07
N PHE A 185 8.00 -7.30 -5.00
CA PHE A 185 9.14 -6.45 -5.26
C PHE A 185 8.68 -5.00 -5.44
N HIS A 186 9.39 -4.07 -4.81
CA HIS A 186 9.23 -2.62 -4.96
C HIS A 186 10.34 -2.06 -5.83
N ASN A 187 9.98 -1.33 -6.87
CA ASN A 187 10.94 -0.76 -7.81
C ASN A 187 11.51 0.58 -7.32
N HIS A 188 12.79 0.78 -7.66
CA HIS A 188 13.46 2.07 -7.68
C HIS A 188 13.83 2.43 -9.13
N LYS A 189 14.56 3.53 -9.31
CA LYS A 189 15.00 3.99 -10.63
C LYS A 189 15.80 2.94 -11.40
N ILE A 190 16.73 2.25 -10.71
CA ILE A 190 17.68 1.34 -11.37
C ILE A 190 16.98 0.19 -12.09
N GLU A 191 15.85 -0.29 -11.59
CA GLU A 191 15.12 -1.41 -12.17
C GLU A 191 14.40 -1.05 -13.47
N TRP A 192 14.30 0.24 -13.78
CA TRP A 192 13.75 0.76 -15.05
C TRP A 192 14.82 1.02 -16.09
N LEU A 193 16.08 1.09 -15.71
CA LEU A 193 17.18 1.29 -16.65
C LEU A 193 17.51 -0.03 -17.37
N PRO A 194 17.89 0.03 -18.66
CA PRO A 194 18.27 -1.18 -19.39
C PRO A 194 19.59 -1.74 -18.87
N LEU A 195 19.60 -3.04 -18.62
CA LEU A 195 20.82 -3.81 -18.43
C LEU A 195 21.58 -3.97 -19.75
N ALA A 196 22.81 -4.51 -19.70
CA ALA A 196 23.51 -4.95 -20.89
C ALA A 196 22.62 -5.95 -21.65
N GLY A 197 22.31 -5.67 -22.94
CA GLY A 197 21.33 -6.44 -23.72
C GLY A 197 19.95 -5.80 -23.82
N GLY A 198 19.71 -4.67 -23.15
CA GLY A 198 18.52 -3.84 -23.33
C GLY A 198 17.28 -4.20 -22.50
N GLN A 199 17.32 -5.31 -21.77
CA GLN A 199 16.21 -5.71 -20.89
C GLN A 199 16.24 -4.91 -19.58
N ARG A 200 15.06 -4.54 -19.07
CA ARG A 200 14.91 -3.90 -17.75
C ARG A 200 14.65 -4.96 -16.69
N ILE A 201 15.12 -4.69 -15.47
CA ILE A 201 14.91 -5.59 -14.32
C ILE A 201 13.41 -5.81 -14.06
N MET A 202 12.59 -4.76 -14.14
CA MET A 202 11.14 -4.88 -13.95
C MET A 202 10.49 -5.81 -14.98
N ASP A 203 10.95 -5.82 -16.22
CA ASP A 203 10.41 -6.74 -17.25
C ASP A 203 10.86 -8.18 -17.00
N ILE A 204 12.10 -8.38 -16.52
CA ILE A 204 12.61 -9.71 -16.12
C ILE A 204 11.81 -10.27 -14.95
N LEU A 205 11.56 -9.45 -13.91
CA LEU A 205 10.74 -9.83 -12.76
C LEU A 205 9.31 -10.18 -13.17
N ALA A 206 8.69 -9.35 -14.01
CA ALA A 206 7.32 -9.58 -14.48
C ALA A 206 7.18 -10.88 -15.29
N ALA A 207 8.19 -11.20 -16.11
CA ALA A 207 8.20 -12.40 -16.95
C ALA A 207 8.51 -13.70 -16.19
N ASN A 208 9.29 -13.64 -15.10
CA ASN A 208 9.85 -14.82 -14.43
C ASN A 208 9.29 -15.05 -13.01
N THR A 209 8.25 -14.32 -12.60
CA THR A 209 7.56 -14.52 -11.31
C THR A 209 6.09 -14.90 -11.54
N PRO A 210 5.49 -15.69 -10.63
CA PRO A 210 4.11 -16.17 -10.81
C PRO A 210 3.09 -15.00 -10.77
N PRO A 211 1.87 -15.21 -11.29
CA PRO A 211 0.83 -14.16 -11.37
C PRO A 211 0.46 -13.52 -10.02
N GLU A 212 0.54 -14.27 -8.93
CA GLU A 212 0.28 -13.77 -7.57
C GLU A 212 1.42 -12.94 -6.96
N PHE A 213 2.62 -12.99 -7.53
CA PHE A 213 3.75 -12.18 -7.08
C PHE A 213 3.42 -10.69 -7.24
N VAL A 214 3.61 -9.92 -6.18
CA VAL A 214 3.24 -8.51 -6.12
C VAL A 214 4.31 -7.65 -6.79
N LEU A 215 3.93 -6.96 -7.86
CA LEU A 215 4.72 -5.87 -8.41
C LEU A 215 4.21 -4.58 -7.76
N GLN A 216 4.82 -4.20 -6.61
CA GLN A 216 4.52 -2.94 -5.95
C GLN A 216 5.15 -1.81 -6.76
N PHE A 217 4.31 -0.88 -7.22
CA PHE A 217 4.69 0.08 -8.25
C PHE A 217 4.97 1.46 -7.65
N ASP A 218 6.24 1.90 -7.70
CA ASP A 218 6.62 3.27 -7.40
C ASP A 218 6.61 4.12 -8.68
N VAL A 219 5.73 5.11 -8.70
CA VAL A 219 5.51 5.98 -9.86
C VAL A 219 6.67 6.95 -10.07
N GLY A 220 7.17 7.55 -8.99
CA GLY A 220 8.21 8.58 -9.07
C GLY A 220 9.51 8.04 -9.63
N THR A 221 9.93 6.85 -9.20
CA THR A 221 11.16 6.22 -9.65
C THR A 221 11.06 5.70 -11.09
N CYS A 222 9.88 5.28 -11.52
CA CYS A 222 9.59 4.97 -12.92
C CYS A 222 9.74 6.20 -13.82
N LEU A 223 9.17 7.34 -13.41
CA LEU A 223 9.25 8.60 -14.14
C LEU A 223 10.67 9.17 -14.16
N GLU A 224 11.41 9.09 -13.05
CA GLU A 224 12.82 9.53 -12.99
C GLU A 224 13.70 8.77 -13.98
N ALA A 225 13.42 7.50 -14.19
CA ALA A 225 14.13 6.69 -15.19
C ALA A 225 13.70 6.99 -16.64
N GLY A 226 12.69 7.84 -16.86
CA GLY A 226 12.12 8.13 -18.17
C GLY A 226 11.23 7.03 -18.74
N ALA A 227 10.78 6.08 -17.91
CA ALA A 227 9.86 5.04 -18.33
C ALA A 227 8.40 5.55 -18.34
N ASP A 228 7.55 4.90 -19.15
CA ASP A 228 6.12 5.23 -19.23
C ASP A 228 5.33 4.37 -18.24
N PRO A 229 4.84 4.96 -17.12
CA PRO A 229 4.09 4.22 -16.11
C PRO A 229 2.77 3.66 -16.65
N ILE A 230 2.10 4.38 -17.53
CA ILE A 230 0.78 4.00 -18.05
C ILE A 230 0.90 2.81 -19.01
N ALA A 231 1.88 2.85 -19.91
CA ALA A 231 2.15 1.74 -20.82
C ALA A 231 2.49 0.47 -20.04
N TRP A 232 3.37 0.58 -19.02
CA TRP A 232 3.80 -0.57 -18.23
C TRP A 232 2.67 -1.16 -17.39
N ILE A 233 1.86 -0.31 -16.74
CA ILE A 233 0.68 -0.74 -15.99
C ILE A 233 -0.27 -1.56 -16.88
N LYS A 234 -0.57 -1.04 -18.07
CA LYS A 234 -1.47 -1.72 -19.03
C LYS A 234 -0.92 -3.04 -19.56
N ALA A 235 0.39 -3.19 -19.62
CA ALA A 235 1.05 -4.43 -20.04
C ALA A 235 1.03 -5.53 -18.96
N HIS A 236 0.75 -5.18 -17.68
CA HIS A 236 0.81 -6.10 -16.54
C HIS A 236 -0.50 -6.15 -15.74
N PRO A 237 -1.64 -6.51 -16.36
CA PRO A 237 -2.94 -6.51 -15.69
C PRO A 237 -2.95 -7.48 -14.50
N GLY A 238 -3.53 -7.01 -13.37
CA GLY A 238 -3.68 -7.80 -12.15
C GLY A 238 -2.41 -7.99 -11.31
N ARG A 239 -1.23 -7.55 -11.80
CA ARG A 239 0.05 -7.76 -11.12
C ARG A 239 0.37 -6.67 -10.08
N ILE A 240 -0.16 -5.46 -10.27
CA ILE A 240 0.07 -4.31 -9.39
C ILE A 240 -0.99 -4.32 -8.30
N ARG A 241 -0.61 -4.69 -7.07
CA ARG A 241 -1.53 -4.76 -5.93
C ARG A 241 -1.43 -3.55 -5.02
N SER A 242 -0.32 -2.84 -5.04
CA SER A 242 -0.12 -1.57 -4.35
C SER A 242 0.70 -0.61 -5.19
N VAL A 243 0.41 0.68 -5.00
CA VAL A 243 1.10 1.77 -5.71
C VAL A 243 1.64 2.74 -4.68
N HIS A 244 2.93 3.07 -4.80
CA HIS A 244 3.54 4.17 -4.08
C HIS A 244 3.28 5.48 -4.80
N LEU A 245 2.58 6.35 -4.09
CA LEU A 245 2.23 7.69 -4.54
C LEU A 245 3.41 8.63 -4.23
N LYS A 246 4.53 8.37 -4.89
CA LYS A 246 5.72 9.19 -4.88
C LYS A 246 5.75 10.00 -6.16
N ASP A 247 5.87 11.32 -6.07
CA ASP A 247 6.01 12.19 -7.23
C ASP A 247 7.48 12.55 -7.46
N TRP A 248 7.79 13.00 -8.63
CA TRP A 248 9.12 13.42 -9.03
C TRP A 248 9.05 14.61 -9.97
N ALA A 249 10.04 15.50 -9.90
CA ALA A 249 10.19 16.60 -10.84
C ALA A 249 11.64 16.75 -11.32
N PRO A 250 11.90 17.02 -12.61
CA PRO A 250 13.25 17.17 -13.12
C PRO A 250 13.96 18.37 -12.48
N GLY A 251 15.23 18.20 -12.17
CA GLY A 251 16.09 19.24 -11.61
C GLY A 251 16.77 18.83 -10.31
N PRO A 252 17.70 19.68 -9.81
CA PRO A 252 18.42 19.39 -8.56
C PRO A 252 17.48 19.40 -7.35
N GLU A 253 17.59 18.42 -6.47
CA GLU A 253 16.78 18.33 -5.24
C GLU A 253 16.95 19.56 -4.32
N ALA A 254 18.14 20.18 -4.32
CA ALA A 254 18.39 21.43 -3.57
C ALA A 254 17.47 22.59 -3.98
N GLN A 255 16.79 22.51 -5.12
CA GLN A 255 15.81 23.47 -5.61
C GLN A 255 14.36 22.95 -5.45
N GLU A 256 14.11 22.09 -4.49
CA GLU A 256 12.80 21.45 -4.28
C GLU A 256 12.31 20.68 -5.52
N LYS A 257 13.23 20.01 -6.19
CA LYS A 257 13.03 19.11 -7.32
C LYS A 257 13.36 17.67 -6.90
N GLY A 258 13.45 16.78 -7.88
CA GLY A 258 13.63 15.37 -7.57
C GLY A 258 12.43 14.86 -6.76
N TYR A 259 12.70 14.12 -5.70
CA TYR A 259 11.68 13.57 -4.77
C TYR A 259 11.28 14.53 -3.63
N ARG A 260 11.74 15.79 -3.65
CA ARG A 260 11.36 16.79 -2.66
C ARG A 260 10.04 17.51 -2.98
N VAL A 261 9.47 17.26 -4.15
CA VAL A 261 8.13 17.72 -4.52
C VAL A 261 7.06 16.92 -3.77
N LEU A 262 5.99 17.57 -3.36
CA LEU A 262 4.86 16.86 -2.75
C LEU A 262 4.07 16.10 -3.81
N PHE A 263 3.24 15.17 -3.35
CA PHE A 263 2.30 14.46 -4.21
C PHE A 263 1.47 15.44 -5.07
N SER A 264 1.52 15.26 -6.39
CA SER A 264 0.89 16.10 -7.41
C SER A 264 1.57 17.48 -7.66
N GLU A 265 2.75 17.70 -7.12
CA GLU A 265 3.58 18.87 -7.49
C GLU A 265 4.64 18.54 -8.57
N GLY A 266 4.84 17.27 -8.87
CA GLY A 266 5.79 16.78 -9.86
C GLY A 266 5.20 16.65 -11.26
N VAL A 267 5.77 15.71 -12.01
CA VAL A 267 5.38 15.50 -13.43
C VAL A 267 4.44 14.29 -13.63
N ALA A 268 4.09 13.59 -12.57
CA ALA A 268 3.25 12.40 -12.67
C ALA A 268 1.82 12.76 -13.14
N PRO A 269 1.34 12.17 -14.25
CA PRO A 269 -0.02 12.35 -14.72
C PRO A 269 -1.00 11.50 -13.88
N TRP A 270 -1.16 11.85 -12.59
CA TRP A 270 -1.82 11.03 -11.57
C TRP A 270 -3.19 10.53 -11.97
N LYS A 271 -4.03 11.40 -12.54
CA LYS A 271 -5.37 10.95 -12.96
C LYS A 271 -5.29 9.79 -13.94
N GLN A 272 -4.43 9.89 -14.96
CA GLN A 272 -4.28 8.86 -15.98
C GLN A 272 -3.65 7.57 -15.41
N ILE A 273 -2.70 7.70 -14.46
CA ILE A 273 -2.07 6.57 -13.78
C ILE A 273 -3.10 5.83 -12.92
N LEU A 274 -3.90 6.55 -12.13
CA LEU A 274 -4.95 5.96 -11.30
C LEU A 274 -6.02 5.28 -12.14
N ASP A 275 -6.48 5.94 -13.21
CA ASP A 275 -7.42 5.35 -14.16
C ASP A 275 -6.85 4.06 -14.80
N ALA A 276 -5.56 4.05 -15.16
CA ALA A 276 -4.91 2.89 -15.75
C ALA A 276 -4.84 1.72 -14.74
N VAL A 277 -4.30 1.94 -13.53
CA VAL A 277 -4.10 0.86 -12.56
C VAL A 277 -5.43 0.30 -12.04
N GLU A 278 -6.45 1.14 -11.89
CA GLU A 278 -7.78 0.70 -11.48
C GLU A 278 -8.52 -0.05 -12.60
N SER A 279 -8.29 0.32 -13.87
CA SER A 279 -8.91 -0.34 -15.02
C SER A 279 -8.37 -1.73 -15.32
N VAL A 280 -7.05 -1.96 -15.14
CA VAL A 280 -6.45 -3.30 -15.37
C VAL A 280 -6.69 -4.25 -14.21
N GLY A 281 -7.16 -3.75 -13.05
CA GLY A 281 -7.42 -4.51 -11.84
C GLY A 281 -6.16 -4.91 -11.08
N GLY A 282 -6.37 -5.47 -9.90
CA GLY A 282 -5.30 -5.94 -9.02
C GLY A 282 -5.03 -5.02 -7.84
N VAL A 283 -5.10 -3.69 -8.00
CA VAL A 283 -4.81 -2.75 -6.92
C VAL A 283 -5.73 -2.96 -5.71
N GLU A 284 -5.12 -3.04 -4.54
CA GLU A 284 -5.77 -3.27 -3.26
C GLU A 284 -5.74 -2.02 -2.38
N PHE A 285 -4.63 -1.27 -2.40
CA PHE A 285 -4.41 -0.06 -1.61
C PHE A 285 -3.34 0.84 -2.25
N TYR A 286 -3.30 2.09 -1.78
CA TYR A 286 -2.28 3.08 -2.14
C TYR A 286 -1.45 3.45 -0.93
N LEU A 287 -0.19 3.79 -1.14
CA LEU A 287 0.75 4.20 -0.12
C LEU A 287 1.39 5.54 -0.49
N MET A 288 1.18 6.56 0.33
CA MET A 288 1.92 7.80 0.17
C MET A 288 3.39 7.56 0.53
N GLU A 289 4.30 7.99 -0.33
CA GLU A 289 5.72 7.95 -0.04
C GLU A 289 6.37 9.31 -0.32
N GLN A 290 7.25 9.73 0.62
CA GLN A 290 7.95 10.99 0.54
C GLN A 290 9.36 10.86 1.15
N GLU A 291 10.39 11.14 0.38
CA GLU A 291 11.77 11.01 0.87
C GLU A 291 12.28 12.27 1.59
N GLY A 292 11.56 13.36 1.43
CA GLY A 292 11.80 14.66 2.06
C GLY A 292 11.00 15.75 1.38
N SER A 293 10.94 16.91 2.00
CA SER A 293 10.31 18.10 1.40
C SER A 293 10.81 19.36 2.08
N ARG A 294 10.21 20.50 1.75
CA ARG A 294 10.40 21.80 2.43
C ARG A 294 9.69 21.90 3.78
N PHE A 295 8.95 20.90 4.19
CA PHE A 295 8.19 20.85 5.43
C PHE A 295 8.73 19.75 6.36
N SER A 296 8.22 19.72 7.62
CA SER A 296 8.45 18.58 8.50
C SER A 296 7.81 17.32 7.94
N GLU A 297 8.24 16.13 8.39
CA GLU A 297 7.70 14.84 7.91
C GLU A 297 6.19 14.74 8.12
N LEU A 298 5.68 15.10 9.31
CA LEU A 298 4.24 15.06 9.60
C LEU A 298 3.45 16.09 8.79
N GLU A 299 3.97 17.31 8.63
CA GLU A 299 3.31 18.32 7.79
C GLU A 299 3.29 17.89 6.32
N THR A 300 4.37 17.29 5.83
CA THR A 300 4.46 16.69 4.49
C THR A 300 3.39 15.62 4.31
N ALA A 301 3.30 14.68 5.23
CA ALA A 301 2.29 13.61 5.21
C ALA A 301 0.86 14.18 5.18
N GLN A 302 0.57 15.19 6.01
CA GLN A 302 -0.74 15.84 6.05
C GLN A 302 -1.10 16.53 4.72
N ARG A 303 -0.15 17.27 4.13
CA ARG A 303 -0.35 17.98 2.86
C ARG A 303 -0.58 17.03 1.70
N CYS A 304 0.21 15.98 1.60
CA CYS A 304 0.05 14.94 0.57
C CYS A 304 -1.31 14.24 0.67
N LEU A 305 -1.74 13.89 1.90
CA LEU A 305 -3.05 13.29 2.11
C LEU A 305 -4.20 14.25 1.75
N ALA A 306 -4.08 15.53 2.06
CA ALA A 306 -5.09 16.53 1.68
C ALA A 306 -5.22 16.64 0.15
N THR A 307 -4.10 16.64 -0.56
CA THR A 307 -4.08 16.64 -2.03
C THR A 307 -4.70 15.37 -2.60
N TRP A 308 -4.40 14.21 -2.03
CA TRP A 308 -5.02 12.93 -2.40
C TRP A 308 -6.55 12.97 -2.25
N ARG A 309 -7.04 13.43 -1.08
CA ARG A 309 -8.49 13.53 -0.82
C ARG A 309 -9.19 14.45 -1.81
N LYS A 310 -8.59 15.60 -2.10
CA LYS A 310 -9.11 16.52 -3.12
C LYS A 310 -9.19 15.87 -4.50
N MET A 311 -8.13 15.14 -4.89
CA MET A 311 -8.07 14.44 -6.18
C MET A 311 -9.13 13.32 -6.27
N ARG A 312 -9.41 12.62 -5.16
CA ARG A 312 -10.39 11.52 -5.09
C ARG A 312 -11.82 11.99 -4.79
N GLY A 313 -12.05 13.28 -4.55
CA GLY A 313 -13.36 13.82 -4.18
C GLY A 313 -13.87 13.32 -2.83
N THR A 314 -12.96 13.04 -1.88
CA THR A 314 -13.25 12.54 -0.52
C THR A 314 -12.87 13.56 0.56
N ALA A 315 -12.71 14.83 0.18
CA ALA A 315 -12.33 15.93 1.08
C ALA A 315 -13.55 16.40 1.91
#